data_ef27a3fcd51aa3217767f9324a64a2d8
#
_entry.id   ef27a3fcd51aa3217767f9324a64a2d8
#
_cell.length_a   1.000
_cell.length_b   1.000
_cell.length_c   1.000
_cell.angle_alpha   90.00
_cell.angle_beta   90.00
_cell.angle_gamma   90.00
#
_symmetry.space_group_name_H-M   'P 1'
#
loop_
_entity.id
_entity.type
_entity.pdbx_description
1 polymer ?
#
loop_
_entity_poly.entity_id
_entity_poly.type
_entity_poly.pdbx_seq_one_letter_code
_entity_poly.pdbx_strand_id
1 'polypeptide(L)'
;MSLKKRYRETIQPKLQKDLSLSNIHEVPKVLKVTVNRGLGEAAANAKSLEASVNELAQITGQKVVVTRAKKAIAGFKIRQGMPIGCAVTLRGDRMYAFLERLINLALPRIRDFRGVSPKSFDGRGNYTLGVREQIIFPEISFDKIDAIRGMDITIVTTARSDLSLIHI
;
A
#
# COMPACT_ATOMS: atom_id res chain seq x y z
N MET A 1 6.56 8.33 19.41
CA MET A 1 7.09 6.94 19.41
C MET A 1 6.88 6.37 18.03
N SER A 2 7.90 5.85 17.35
CA SER A 2 7.74 5.31 15.99
C SER A 2 6.92 4.02 16.01
N LEU A 3 6.14 3.76 14.96
CA LEU A 3 5.33 2.55 14.82
C LEU A 3 6.15 1.28 14.99
N LYS A 4 7.37 1.25 14.45
CA LYS A 4 8.31 0.13 14.60
C LYS A 4 8.64 -0.17 16.09
N LYS A 5 8.90 0.88 16.86
CA LYS A 5 9.18 0.75 18.30
C LYS A 5 7.95 0.28 19.05
N ARG A 6 6.79 0.86 18.74
CA ARG A 6 5.49 0.45 19.32
C ARG A 6 5.18 -1.02 19.03
N TYR A 7 5.46 -1.49 17.81
CA TYR A 7 5.29 -2.90 17.47
C TYR A 7 6.12 -3.79 18.37
N ARG A 8 7.42 -3.51 18.51
CA ARG A 8 8.34 -4.35 19.30
C ARG A 8 8.04 -4.36 20.80
N GLU A 9 7.71 -3.19 21.37
CA GLU A 9 7.57 -3.02 22.82
C GLU A 9 6.16 -3.33 23.33
N THR A 10 5.13 -3.12 22.53
CA THR A 10 3.75 -3.22 22.96
C THR A 10 2.97 -4.28 22.19
N ILE A 11 3.00 -4.24 20.85
CA ILE A 11 2.15 -5.08 20.01
C ILE A 11 2.62 -6.52 20.00
N GLN A 12 3.90 -6.75 19.77
CA GLN A 12 4.47 -8.09 19.69
C GLN A 12 4.26 -8.92 20.97
N PRO A 13 4.55 -8.42 22.18
CA PRO A 13 4.25 -9.16 23.43
C PRO A 13 2.77 -9.43 23.64
N LYS A 14 1.91 -8.46 23.27
CA LYS A 14 0.46 -8.62 23.36
C LYS A 14 -0.04 -9.72 22.44
N LEU A 15 0.38 -9.70 21.17
CA LEU A 15 0.03 -10.72 20.19
C LEU A 15 0.50 -12.12 20.62
N GLN A 16 1.68 -12.23 21.20
CA GLN A 16 2.20 -13.49 21.71
C GLN A 16 1.26 -14.10 22.77
N LYS A 17 0.73 -13.27 23.65
CA LYS A 17 -0.24 -13.71 24.67
C LYS A 17 -1.60 -14.05 24.07
N ASP A 18 -2.14 -13.16 23.25
CA ASP A 18 -3.48 -13.28 22.67
C ASP A 18 -3.60 -14.51 21.75
N LEU A 19 -2.53 -14.83 21.03
CA LEU A 19 -2.45 -16.00 20.15
C LEU A 19 -1.85 -17.25 20.82
N SER A 20 -1.51 -17.17 22.10
CA SER A 20 -0.93 -18.28 22.88
C SER A 20 0.30 -18.91 22.23
N LEU A 21 1.21 -18.08 21.70
CA LEU A 21 2.42 -18.53 21.01
C LEU A 21 3.56 -18.73 21.98
N SER A 22 4.23 -19.87 21.89
CA SER A 22 5.39 -20.20 22.72
C SER A 22 6.67 -19.45 22.26
N ASN A 23 6.79 -19.22 20.96
CA ASN A 23 7.98 -18.61 20.36
C ASN A 23 7.68 -17.19 19.87
N ILE A 24 8.50 -16.23 20.28
CA ILE A 24 8.38 -14.83 19.84
C ILE A 24 8.56 -14.67 18.33
N HIS A 25 9.29 -15.57 17.68
CA HIS A 25 9.47 -15.55 16.23
C HIS A 25 8.26 -16.03 15.44
N GLU A 26 7.28 -16.66 16.08
CA GLU A 26 6.01 -17.05 15.48
C GLU A 26 4.98 -15.90 15.48
N VAL A 27 5.23 -14.84 16.22
CA VAL A 27 4.34 -13.69 16.29
C VAL A 27 4.19 -13.06 14.91
N PRO A 28 2.95 -12.85 14.41
CA PRO A 28 2.72 -12.22 13.12
C PRO A 28 3.32 -10.81 13.04
N LYS A 29 4.01 -10.54 11.93
CA LYS A 29 4.62 -9.24 11.66
C LYS A 29 4.38 -8.82 10.22
N VAL A 30 4.40 -7.52 9.96
CA VAL A 30 4.33 -6.98 8.61
C VAL A 30 5.69 -7.18 7.92
N LEU A 31 5.68 -7.84 6.76
CA LEU A 31 6.87 -8.11 5.96
C LEU A 31 7.17 -7.00 4.97
N LYS A 32 6.16 -6.59 4.23
CA LYS A 32 6.27 -5.55 3.21
C LYS A 32 4.92 -4.89 2.98
N VAL A 33 4.98 -3.69 2.44
CA VAL A 33 3.80 -2.96 1.93
C VAL A 33 4.06 -2.64 0.47
N THR A 34 3.14 -3.03 -0.39
CA THR A 34 3.20 -2.75 -1.82
C THR A 34 2.15 -1.71 -2.16
N VAL A 35 2.59 -0.61 -2.76
CA VAL A 35 1.70 0.44 -3.29
C VAL A 35 1.70 0.30 -4.80
N ASN A 36 0.54 0.08 -5.39
CA ASN A 36 0.37 -0.10 -6.81
C ASN A 36 -0.67 0.88 -7.38
N ARG A 37 -0.41 1.37 -8.57
CA ARG A 37 -1.33 2.19 -9.33
C ARG A 37 -1.44 1.66 -10.75
N GLY A 38 -2.63 1.23 -11.14
CA GLY A 38 -2.94 0.88 -12.51
C GLY A 38 -3.19 2.14 -13.33
N LEU A 39 -2.54 2.25 -14.49
CA LEU A 39 -2.64 3.40 -15.38
C LEU A 39 -3.06 2.94 -16.78
N GLY A 40 -4.35 2.72 -16.96
CA GLY A 40 -4.90 2.38 -18.28
C GLY A 40 -4.65 3.48 -19.33
N GLU A 41 -4.54 4.72 -18.90
CA GLU A 41 -4.27 5.88 -19.74
C GLU A 41 -2.78 6.03 -20.12
N ALA A 42 -1.87 5.39 -19.41
CA ALA A 42 -0.42 5.58 -19.62
C ALA A 42 0.05 5.12 -20.99
N ALA A 43 -0.66 4.18 -21.59
CA ALA A 43 -0.39 3.73 -22.94
C ALA A 43 -0.60 4.85 -24.00
N ALA A 44 -1.54 5.75 -23.74
CA ALA A 44 -1.87 6.87 -24.63
C ALA A 44 -1.26 8.21 -24.17
N ASN A 45 -0.89 8.34 -22.88
CA ASN A 45 -0.44 9.60 -22.30
C ASN A 45 0.78 9.41 -21.38
N ALA A 46 1.95 9.70 -21.91
CA ALA A 46 3.21 9.62 -21.17
C ALA A 46 3.29 10.59 -19.97
N LYS A 47 2.61 11.74 -20.05
CA LYS A 47 2.57 12.71 -18.94
C LYS A 47 1.84 12.18 -17.72
N SER A 48 0.77 11.41 -17.92
CA SER A 48 0.05 10.73 -16.83
C SER A 48 0.94 9.72 -16.10
N LEU A 49 1.76 8.99 -16.83
CA LEU A 49 2.72 8.05 -16.25
C LEU A 49 3.76 8.79 -15.40
N GLU A 50 4.37 9.82 -15.93
CA GLU A 50 5.39 10.62 -15.25
C GLU A 50 4.82 11.28 -13.98
N ALA A 51 3.65 11.88 -14.07
CA ALA A 51 2.95 12.46 -12.92
C ALA A 51 2.69 11.41 -11.83
N SER A 52 2.23 10.22 -12.20
CA SER A 52 1.96 9.14 -11.26
C SER A 52 3.22 8.59 -10.60
N VAL A 53 4.31 8.44 -11.35
CA VAL A 53 5.61 8.04 -10.82
C VAL A 53 6.11 9.05 -9.79
N ASN A 54 6.04 10.34 -10.09
CA ASN A 54 6.45 11.40 -9.18
C ASN A 54 5.59 11.44 -7.91
N GLU A 55 4.28 11.32 -8.04
CA GLU A 55 3.36 11.29 -6.90
C GLU A 55 3.65 10.10 -5.97
N LEU A 56 3.78 8.89 -6.50
CA LEU A 56 4.10 7.72 -5.69
C LEU A 56 5.48 7.82 -5.05
N ALA A 57 6.46 8.39 -5.73
CA ALA A 57 7.79 8.64 -5.16
C ALA A 57 7.72 9.61 -3.97
N GLN A 58 6.91 10.64 -4.05
CA GLN A 58 6.69 11.58 -2.94
C GLN A 58 5.95 10.93 -1.77
N ILE A 59 4.92 10.13 -2.04
CA ILE A 59 4.12 9.45 -1.01
C ILE A 59 4.97 8.42 -0.26
N THR A 60 5.73 7.61 -0.96
CA THR A 60 6.47 6.49 -0.39
C THR A 60 7.90 6.84 0.02
N GLY A 61 8.48 7.89 -0.53
CA GLY A 61 9.88 8.26 -0.32
C GLY A 61 10.88 7.31 -0.94
N GLN A 62 10.48 6.50 -1.91
CA GLN A 62 11.30 5.50 -2.58
C GLN A 62 11.12 5.54 -4.09
N LYS A 63 12.12 5.08 -4.83
CA LYS A 63 12.07 4.98 -6.30
C LYS A 63 10.95 4.05 -6.74
N VAL A 64 10.17 4.51 -7.70
CA VAL A 64 9.02 3.79 -8.26
C VAL A 64 9.45 2.94 -9.45
N VAL A 65 8.90 1.73 -9.54
CA VAL A 65 9.08 0.83 -10.67
C VAL A 65 7.89 0.97 -11.61
N VAL A 66 8.16 1.20 -12.89
CA VAL A 66 7.14 1.21 -13.94
C VAL A 66 6.84 -0.22 -14.35
N THR A 67 5.57 -0.60 -14.26
CA THR A 67 5.12 -1.92 -14.70
C THR A 67 4.73 -1.90 -16.17
N ARG A 68 5.14 -2.93 -16.91
CA ARG A 68 4.94 -3.01 -18.36
C ARG A 68 4.12 -4.25 -18.72
N ALA A 69 3.37 -4.14 -19.81
CA ALA A 69 2.56 -5.24 -20.32
C ALA A 69 3.44 -6.41 -20.80
N LYS A 70 3.15 -7.61 -20.34
CA LYS A 70 3.85 -8.82 -20.76
C LYS A 70 3.32 -9.37 -22.09
N LYS A 71 2.05 -9.13 -22.38
CA LYS A 71 1.36 -9.60 -23.60
C LYS A 71 0.56 -8.46 -24.21
N ALA A 72 0.38 -8.51 -25.51
CA ALA A 72 -0.53 -7.61 -26.21
C ALA A 72 -1.98 -8.06 -26.00
N ILE A 73 -2.87 -7.08 -25.73
CA ILE A 73 -4.32 -7.31 -25.57
C ILE A 73 -5.04 -6.29 -26.46
N ALA A 74 -5.57 -6.77 -27.60
CA ALA A 74 -6.20 -5.92 -28.60
C ALA A 74 -7.44 -5.16 -28.08
N GLY A 75 -8.25 -5.80 -27.22
CA GLY A 75 -9.45 -5.18 -26.64
C GLY A 75 -9.15 -3.96 -25.77
N PHE A 76 -7.97 -3.87 -25.19
CA PHE A 76 -7.52 -2.73 -24.38
C PHE A 76 -6.50 -1.84 -25.11
N LYS A 77 -6.23 -2.10 -26.37
CA LYS A 77 -5.22 -1.39 -27.19
C LYS A 77 -3.82 -1.40 -26.56
N ILE A 78 -3.48 -2.50 -25.88
CA ILE A 78 -2.21 -2.70 -25.19
C ILE A 78 -1.28 -3.55 -26.06
N ARG A 79 -0.04 -3.08 -26.24
CA ARG A 79 1.05 -3.83 -26.89
C ARG A 79 2.05 -4.30 -25.85
N GLN A 80 2.77 -5.38 -26.15
CA GLN A 80 3.83 -5.87 -25.29
C GLN A 80 4.88 -4.78 -25.02
N GLY A 81 5.29 -4.64 -23.74
CA GLY A 81 6.28 -3.65 -23.33
C GLY A 81 5.71 -2.26 -23.05
N MET A 82 4.42 -1.99 -23.30
CA MET A 82 3.81 -0.71 -22.97
C MET A 82 3.72 -0.51 -21.45
N PRO A 83 3.99 0.71 -20.92
CA PRO A 83 3.79 1.01 -19.51
C PRO A 83 2.30 1.00 -19.18
N ILE A 84 1.91 0.22 -18.17
CA ILE A 84 0.51 0.06 -17.76
C ILE A 84 0.26 0.45 -16.31
N GLY A 85 1.29 0.75 -15.58
CA GLY A 85 1.18 1.13 -14.18
C GLY A 85 2.51 1.42 -13.53
N CYS A 86 2.46 1.66 -12.23
CA CYS A 86 3.64 1.85 -11.41
C CYS A 86 3.43 1.23 -10.02
N ALA A 87 4.50 0.80 -9.41
CA ALA A 87 4.46 0.15 -8.11
C ALA A 87 5.70 0.44 -7.27
N VAL A 88 5.53 0.39 -5.96
CA VAL A 88 6.61 0.50 -4.99
C VAL A 88 6.44 -0.58 -3.93
N THR A 89 7.52 -1.25 -3.56
CA THR A 89 7.54 -2.18 -2.44
C THR A 89 8.37 -1.59 -1.31
N LEU A 90 7.75 -1.42 -0.15
CA LEU A 90 8.35 -0.85 1.04
C LEU A 90 8.66 -1.95 2.06
N ARG A 91 9.84 -1.89 2.66
CA ARG A 91 10.29 -2.82 3.71
C ARG A 91 11.03 -2.06 4.81
N GLY A 92 11.11 -2.65 6.00
CA GLY A 92 11.88 -2.11 7.11
C GLY A 92 11.36 -0.75 7.60
N ASP A 93 12.25 0.18 7.85
CA ASP A 93 11.91 1.48 8.44
C ASP A 93 11.02 2.34 7.55
N ARG A 94 11.22 2.29 6.23
CA ARG A 94 10.39 3.00 5.27
C ARG A 94 8.96 2.49 5.24
N MET A 95 8.78 1.18 5.38
CA MET A 95 7.48 0.54 5.50
C MET A 95 6.73 1.02 6.73
N TYR A 96 7.37 1.00 7.90
CA TYR A 96 6.75 1.49 9.13
C TYR A 96 6.45 2.98 9.10
N ALA A 97 7.34 3.79 8.55
CA ALA A 97 7.10 5.21 8.37
C ALA A 97 5.90 5.49 7.45
N PHE A 98 5.79 4.77 6.37
CA PHE A 98 4.63 4.87 5.46
C PHE A 98 3.32 4.45 6.13
N LEU A 99 3.31 3.32 6.84
CA LEU A 99 2.13 2.85 7.58
C LEU A 99 1.69 3.84 8.65
N GLU A 100 2.62 4.41 9.38
CA GLU A 100 2.34 5.43 10.40
C GLU A 100 1.65 6.66 9.80
N ARG A 101 2.16 7.15 8.67
CA ARG A 101 1.54 8.27 7.94
C ARG A 101 0.18 7.90 7.36
N LEU A 102 0.05 6.72 6.81
CA LEU A 102 -1.21 6.22 6.26
C LEU A 102 -2.30 6.17 7.36
N ILE A 103 -2.00 5.56 8.49
CA ILE A 103 -2.97 5.35 9.56
C ILE A 103 -3.32 6.67 10.26
N ASN A 104 -2.35 7.49 10.56
CA ASN A 104 -2.54 8.68 11.40
C ASN A 104 -2.91 9.94 10.62
N LEU A 105 -2.46 10.07 9.38
CA LEU A 105 -2.62 11.29 8.59
C LEU A 105 -3.50 11.11 7.36
N ALA A 106 -3.28 10.06 6.58
CA ALA A 106 -3.97 9.87 5.30
C ALA A 106 -5.39 9.34 5.46
N LEU A 107 -5.60 8.25 6.16
CA LEU A 107 -6.93 7.65 6.34
C LEU A 107 -7.95 8.60 6.99
N PRO A 108 -7.61 9.40 8.03
CA PRO A 108 -8.55 10.36 8.60
C PRO A 108 -8.97 11.48 7.64
N ARG A 109 -8.22 11.71 6.57
CA ARG A 109 -8.52 12.73 5.55
C ARG A 109 -9.46 12.24 4.44
N ILE A 110 -9.80 10.95 4.45
CA ILE A 110 -10.78 10.39 3.52
C ILE A 110 -12.16 10.98 3.82
N ARG A 111 -12.82 11.48 2.78
CA ARG A 111 -14.18 12.00 2.88
C ARG A 111 -15.13 10.87 3.25
N ASP A 112 -15.99 11.07 4.28
CA ASP A 112 -16.95 10.08 4.80
C ASP A 112 -16.30 8.74 5.20
N PHE A 113 -15.11 8.81 5.81
CA PHE A 113 -14.39 7.61 6.24
C PHE A 113 -15.16 6.84 7.33
N ARG A 114 -15.55 5.61 7.02
CA ARG A 114 -16.31 4.70 7.91
C ARG A 114 -15.52 3.48 8.34
N GLY A 115 -14.20 3.53 8.29
CA GLY A 115 -13.32 2.41 8.54
C GLY A 115 -12.87 1.69 7.27
N VAL A 116 -12.06 0.65 7.45
CA VAL A 116 -11.56 -0.17 6.35
C VAL A 116 -12.43 -1.41 6.15
N SER A 117 -12.49 -1.93 4.93
CA SER A 117 -13.33 -3.07 4.59
C SER A 117 -12.88 -4.36 5.30
N PRO A 118 -13.78 -5.08 5.97
CA PRO A 118 -13.47 -6.38 6.56
C PRO A 118 -13.35 -7.50 5.51
N LYS A 119 -13.69 -7.23 4.25
CA LYS A 119 -13.69 -8.22 3.16
C LYS A 119 -12.43 -8.20 2.30
N SER A 120 -11.46 -7.36 2.63
CA SER A 120 -10.25 -7.16 1.81
C SER A 120 -9.08 -8.07 2.19
N PHE A 121 -9.32 -9.10 2.97
CA PHE A 121 -8.36 -10.14 3.31
C PHE A 121 -8.31 -11.21 2.22
N ASP A 122 -7.15 -11.80 1.99
CA ASP A 122 -6.95 -12.85 0.97
C ASP A 122 -7.07 -14.29 1.49
N GLY A 123 -7.37 -14.47 2.78
CA GLY A 123 -7.40 -15.78 3.44
C GLY A 123 -6.03 -16.31 3.89
N ARG A 124 -4.95 -15.59 3.59
CA ARG A 124 -3.57 -15.99 3.89
C ARG A 124 -2.77 -14.99 4.73
N GLY A 125 -3.48 -14.10 5.41
CA GLY A 125 -2.85 -13.09 6.25
C GLY A 125 -2.33 -11.87 5.49
N ASN A 126 -2.89 -11.54 4.33
CA ASN A 126 -2.60 -10.31 3.61
C ASN A 126 -3.86 -9.46 3.49
N TYR A 127 -3.67 -8.15 3.43
CA TYR A 127 -4.78 -7.19 3.35
C TYR A 127 -4.51 -6.17 2.24
N THR A 128 -5.53 -5.87 1.45
CA THR A 128 -5.45 -4.85 0.40
C THR A 128 -6.45 -3.72 0.65
N LEU A 129 -5.94 -2.51 0.73
CA LEU A 129 -6.71 -1.28 0.88
C LEU A 129 -6.74 -0.53 -0.45
N GLY A 130 -7.94 -0.29 -0.98
CA GLY A 130 -8.13 0.59 -2.13
C GLY A 130 -8.31 2.05 -1.68
N VAL A 131 -7.47 2.93 -2.15
CA VAL A 131 -7.55 4.38 -1.96
C VAL A 131 -8.02 5.01 -3.26
N ARG A 132 -9.11 5.78 -3.22
CA ARG A 132 -9.69 6.39 -4.42
C ARG A 132 -9.01 7.69 -4.84
N GLU A 133 -8.42 8.42 -3.90
CA GLU A 133 -7.88 9.75 -4.11
C GLU A 133 -6.47 9.86 -3.51
N GLN A 134 -5.49 10.29 -4.30
CA GLN A 134 -4.11 10.51 -3.81
C GLN A 134 -3.98 11.73 -2.91
N ILE A 135 -4.95 12.64 -2.95
CA ILE A 135 -4.92 13.90 -2.18
C ILE A 135 -5.06 13.72 -0.66
N ILE A 136 -5.41 12.52 -0.20
CA ILE A 136 -5.44 12.19 1.23
C ILE A 136 -4.04 12.20 1.87
N PHE A 137 -3.00 12.02 1.06
CA PHE A 137 -1.62 12.07 1.54
C PHE A 137 -1.15 13.53 1.67
N PRO A 138 -0.58 13.93 2.83
CA PRO A 138 -0.14 15.31 3.04
C PRO A 138 1.00 15.75 2.12
N GLU A 139 1.76 14.79 1.56
CA GLU A 139 2.84 15.06 0.61
C GLU A 139 2.35 15.55 -0.75
N ILE A 140 1.07 15.30 -1.07
CA ILE A 140 0.47 15.66 -2.36
C ILE A 140 -0.30 16.96 -2.21
N SER A 141 0.03 17.95 -3.03
CA SER A 141 -0.69 19.20 -3.13
C SER A 141 -1.80 19.11 -4.18
N PHE A 142 -3.02 19.49 -3.83
CA PHE A 142 -4.16 19.49 -4.73
C PHE A 142 -3.90 20.31 -6.01
N ASP A 143 -3.18 21.42 -5.88
CA ASP A 143 -2.88 22.32 -7.00
C ASP A 143 -1.88 21.76 -8.01
N LYS A 144 -1.12 20.73 -7.62
CA LYS A 144 -0.06 20.13 -8.45
C LYS A 144 -0.46 18.84 -9.15
N ILE A 145 -1.66 18.34 -8.88
CA ILE A 145 -2.15 17.12 -9.54
C ILE A 145 -2.84 17.46 -10.87
N ASP A 146 -2.63 16.60 -11.87
CA ASP A 146 -3.30 16.70 -13.16
C ASP A 146 -4.69 16.03 -13.17
N ALA A 147 -4.84 14.96 -12.41
CA ALA A 147 -6.11 14.25 -12.24
C ALA A 147 -6.14 13.52 -10.90
N ILE A 148 -7.35 13.27 -10.39
CA ILE A 148 -7.56 12.43 -9.21
C ILE A 148 -7.37 10.97 -9.61
N ARG A 149 -6.40 10.29 -8.98
CA ARG A 149 -6.09 8.89 -9.21
C ARG A 149 -5.98 8.16 -7.89
N GLY A 150 -6.55 6.97 -7.85
CA GLY A 150 -6.43 6.08 -6.71
C GLY A 150 -5.19 5.21 -6.76
N MET A 151 -5.06 4.35 -5.76
CA MET A 151 -4.00 3.36 -5.65
C MET A 151 -4.46 2.20 -4.78
N ASP A 152 -3.79 1.07 -4.92
CA ASP A 152 -3.98 -0.09 -4.06
C ASP A 152 -2.77 -0.24 -3.14
N ILE A 153 -3.04 -0.39 -1.85
CA ILE A 153 -2.03 -0.60 -0.82
C ILE A 153 -2.21 -2.00 -0.27
N THR A 154 -1.25 -2.88 -0.52
CA THR A 154 -1.28 -4.26 -0.05
C THR A 154 -0.29 -4.44 1.09
N ILE A 155 -0.79 -4.91 2.23
CA ILE A 155 0.01 -5.21 3.42
C ILE A 155 0.23 -6.72 3.47
N VAL A 156 1.48 -7.14 3.31
CA VAL A 156 1.88 -8.53 3.36
C VAL A 156 2.49 -8.85 4.72
N THR A 157 1.97 -9.87 5.37
CA THR A 157 2.38 -10.26 6.73
C THR A 157 2.81 -11.72 6.81
N THR A 158 3.37 -12.11 7.95
CA THR A 158 3.67 -13.52 8.28
C THR A 158 2.48 -14.23 8.91
N ALA A 159 1.34 -13.59 9.06
CA ALA A 159 0.14 -14.21 9.63
C ALA A 159 -0.30 -15.43 8.83
N ARG A 160 -0.65 -16.50 9.53
CA ARG A 160 -1.10 -17.76 8.90
C ARG A 160 -2.59 -17.73 8.53
N SER A 161 -3.34 -16.81 9.12
CA SER A 161 -4.77 -16.66 8.89
C SER A 161 -5.16 -15.17 8.95
N ASP A 162 -6.31 -14.86 8.39
CA ASP A 162 -6.87 -13.49 8.46
C ASP A 162 -7.15 -13.06 9.90
N LEU A 163 -7.56 -14.01 10.76
CA LEU A 163 -7.78 -13.73 12.17
C LEU A 163 -6.50 -13.24 12.87
N SER A 164 -5.36 -13.87 12.59
CA SER A 164 -4.08 -13.43 13.12
C SER A 164 -3.68 -12.04 12.59
N LEU A 165 -4.04 -11.72 11.36
CA LEU A 165 -3.80 -10.40 10.78
C LEU A 165 -4.65 -9.31 11.43
N ILE A 166 -5.91 -9.58 11.74
CA ILE A 166 -6.81 -8.63 12.41
C ILE A 166 -6.20 -8.16 13.73
N HIS A 167 -5.54 -9.03 14.47
CA HIS A 167 -4.91 -8.68 15.74
C HIS A 167 -3.68 -7.78 15.60
N ILE A 168 -3.01 -7.81 14.46
CA ILE A 168 -1.88 -6.92 14.18
C ILE A 168 -2.36 -5.47 14.07
#